data_fa4e2800ac93c1bdd472c99bc873c4f8
#
_entry.id   fa4e2800ac93c1bdd472c99bc873c4f8
#
_cell.length_a   1.000
_cell.length_b   1.000
_cell.length_c   1.000
_cell.angle_alpha   90.00
_cell.angle_beta   90.00
_cell.angle_gamma   90.00
#
_symmetry.space_group_name_H-M   'P 1'
#
loop_
_entity.id
_entity.type
_entity.pdbx_description
1 polymer ?
#
loop_
_entity_poly.entity_id
_entity_poly.type
_entity_poly.pdbx_seq_one_letter_code
_entity_poly.pdbx_strand_id
1 'polypeptide(L)'
;SLASAAGVRQIQKKRTISIMGDGGFWHNGLQSGVLSTIFNKGDAILIIMQNGYSSATGQQFIPSSINVNNEETASNQIEKALKSVGVKWMKTVRTYSVDVMLKTLREAMKTNYDGLKVIIADGECMLARQRRIKKTNAKRLAEGQKVAIPRFGVDEEICTGDHSCIRLSGCPSLTIKPTSDPLR
;
A
#
# COMPACT_ATOMS: atom_id res chain seq x y z
N SER A 1 7.81 15.47 -2.31
CA SER A 1 7.18 15.29 -1.00
C SER A 1 5.86 16.05 -0.91
N LEU A 2 5.03 15.76 0.10
CA LEU A 2 3.79 16.50 0.31
C LEU A 2 4.05 18.00 0.59
N ALA A 3 5.13 18.32 1.28
CA ALA A 3 5.56 19.70 1.50
C ALA A 3 5.91 20.44 0.19
N SER A 4 6.52 19.76 -0.78
CA SER A 4 6.83 20.34 -2.09
C SER A 4 5.57 20.56 -2.95
N ALA A 5 4.47 19.89 -2.63
CA ALA A 5 3.20 19.99 -3.36
C ALA A 5 2.64 21.42 -3.35
N ALA A 6 2.82 22.15 -2.26
CA ALA A 6 2.37 23.54 -2.13
C ALA A 6 3.06 24.46 -3.16
N GLY A 7 4.37 24.29 -3.36
CA GLY A 7 5.12 25.06 -4.36
C GLY A 7 4.72 24.69 -5.80
N VAL A 8 4.59 23.41 -6.09
CA VAL A 8 4.21 22.93 -7.42
C VAL A 8 2.81 23.41 -7.82
N ARG A 9 1.87 23.46 -6.88
CA ARG A 9 0.51 23.95 -7.15
C ARG A 9 0.48 25.39 -7.63
N GLN A 10 1.31 26.27 -7.07
CA GLN A 10 1.37 27.69 -7.46
C GLN A 10 1.78 27.85 -8.94
N ILE A 11 2.65 26.95 -9.41
CA ILE A 11 3.17 27.00 -10.78
C ILE A 11 2.21 26.30 -11.76
N GLN A 12 1.80 25.06 -11.43
CA GLN A 12 1.09 24.20 -12.38
C GLN A 12 -0.44 24.26 -12.26
N LYS A 13 -1.00 24.84 -11.21
CA LYS A 13 -2.45 24.89 -10.89
C LYS A 13 -3.14 23.51 -10.90
N LYS A 14 -2.38 22.43 -10.72
CA LYS A 14 -2.87 21.04 -10.69
C LYS A 14 -2.74 20.45 -9.31
N ARG A 15 -3.68 19.57 -8.94
CA ARG A 15 -3.56 18.77 -7.72
C ARG A 15 -2.38 17.83 -7.81
N THR A 16 -1.55 17.85 -6.80
CA THR A 16 -0.44 16.92 -6.67
C THR A 16 -0.87 15.69 -5.89
N ILE A 17 -0.32 14.54 -6.25
CA ILE A 17 -0.50 13.29 -5.51
C ILE A 17 0.84 12.97 -4.84
N SER A 18 0.81 12.77 -3.53
CA SER A 18 1.95 12.31 -2.75
C SER A 18 1.63 10.95 -2.14
N ILE A 19 2.61 10.06 -2.10
CA ILE A 19 2.47 8.72 -1.53
C ILE A 19 3.51 8.56 -0.44
N MET A 20 3.10 8.02 0.72
CA MET A 20 4.01 7.65 1.80
C MET A 20 3.52 6.40 2.52
N GLY A 21 4.44 5.66 3.12
CA GLY A 21 4.10 4.58 4.04
C GLY A 21 3.70 5.10 5.41
N ASP A 22 3.01 4.28 6.19
CA ASP A 22 2.62 4.58 7.57
C ASP A 22 3.83 4.82 8.49
N GLY A 23 4.95 4.13 8.28
CA GLY A 23 6.21 4.43 8.96
C GLY A 23 6.69 5.86 8.69
N GLY A 24 6.67 6.29 7.43
CA GLY A 24 7.02 7.67 7.06
C GLY A 24 6.03 8.70 7.60
N PHE A 25 4.74 8.36 7.67
CA PHE A 25 3.72 9.18 8.27
C PHE A 25 4.01 9.47 9.75
N TRP A 26 4.29 8.45 10.53
CA TRP A 26 4.58 8.61 11.96
C TRP A 26 5.94 9.24 12.24
N HIS A 27 6.93 8.99 11.40
CA HIS A 27 8.27 9.55 11.60
C HIS A 27 8.31 11.08 11.47
N ASN A 28 7.75 11.61 10.38
CA ASN A 28 7.75 13.06 10.14
C ASN A 28 6.60 13.52 9.22
N GLY A 29 5.93 12.60 8.54
CA GLY A 29 4.91 12.92 7.55
C GLY A 29 3.72 13.68 8.11
N LEU A 30 3.32 13.39 9.35
CA LEU A 30 2.26 14.12 10.04
C LEU A 30 2.65 15.59 10.27
N GLN A 31 3.82 15.83 10.79
CA GLN A 31 4.26 17.19 11.14
C GLN A 31 4.69 17.99 9.91
N SER A 32 5.70 17.52 9.18
CA SER A 32 6.26 18.28 8.06
C SER A 32 5.39 18.24 6.80
N GLY A 33 4.59 17.20 6.63
CA GLY A 33 3.73 17.02 5.45
C GLY A 33 2.31 17.51 5.69
N VAL A 34 1.56 16.82 6.56
CA VAL A 34 0.13 17.06 6.75
C VAL A 34 -0.13 18.44 7.36
N LEU A 35 0.47 18.73 8.51
CA LEU A 35 0.29 20.03 9.19
C LEU A 35 0.73 21.20 8.32
N SER A 36 1.88 21.09 7.65
CA SER A 36 2.36 22.12 6.72
C SER A 36 1.37 22.35 5.58
N THR A 37 0.80 21.27 5.01
CA THR A 37 -0.17 21.39 3.93
C THR A 37 -1.48 22.04 4.39
N ILE A 38 -1.97 21.69 5.57
CA ILE A 38 -3.17 22.30 6.15
C ILE A 38 -2.93 23.78 6.44
N PHE A 39 -1.81 24.09 7.08
CA PHE A 39 -1.43 25.48 7.41
C PHE A 39 -1.37 26.37 6.15
N ASN A 40 -0.79 25.86 5.07
CA ASN A 40 -0.69 26.57 3.80
C ASN A 40 -1.94 26.45 2.92
N LYS A 41 -3.04 25.91 3.43
CA LYS A 41 -4.30 25.70 2.68
C LYS A 41 -4.05 24.95 1.35
N GLY A 42 -3.17 23.94 1.38
CA GLY A 42 -2.75 23.21 0.19
C GLY A 42 -3.84 22.25 -0.31
N ASP A 43 -4.15 22.32 -1.61
CA ASP A 43 -5.05 21.38 -2.29
C ASP A 43 -4.25 20.22 -2.90
N ALA A 44 -3.98 19.22 -2.11
CA ALA A 44 -3.21 18.04 -2.50
C ALA A 44 -3.95 16.75 -2.14
N ILE A 45 -3.52 15.65 -2.74
CA ILE A 45 -3.95 14.29 -2.41
C ILE A 45 -2.77 13.58 -1.77
N LEU A 46 -2.98 13.03 -0.58
CA LEU A 46 -2.04 12.18 0.12
C LEU A 46 -2.57 10.76 0.15
N ILE A 47 -1.78 9.80 -0.31
CA ILE A 47 -2.04 8.38 -0.16
C ILE A 47 -1.10 7.84 0.92
N ILE A 48 -1.66 7.30 2.00
CA ILE A 48 -0.91 6.64 3.07
C ILE A 48 -1.06 5.13 2.89
N MET A 49 0.04 4.45 2.60
CA MET A 49 0.07 2.98 2.55
C MET A 49 0.18 2.44 3.96
N GLN A 50 -0.94 2.00 4.52
CA GLN A 50 -1.03 1.46 5.87
C GLN A 50 -0.85 -0.05 5.84
N ASN A 51 0.25 -0.53 6.39
CA ASN A 51 0.54 -1.96 6.52
C ASN A 51 0.91 -2.39 7.95
N GLY A 52 0.91 -1.45 8.89
CA GLY A 52 1.18 -1.68 10.31
C GLY A 52 2.65 -1.77 10.69
N TYR A 53 3.58 -1.48 9.76
CA TYR A 53 5.01 -1.57 10.00
C TYR A 53 5.80 -0.55 9.19
N SER A 54 6.96 -0.12 9.70
CA SER A 54 8.00 0.44 8.86
C SER A 54 8.72 -0.70 8.12
N SER A 55 8.15 -1.13 6.98
CA SER A 55 8.51 -2.39 6.33
C SER A 55 9.86 -2.35 5.63
N ALA A 56 10.22 -1.23 5.01
CA ALA A 56 11.45 -1.07 4.23
C ALA A 56 12.74 -1.27 5.05
N THR A 57 12.68 -1.01 6.35
CA THR A 57 13.82 -1.11 7.28
C THR A 57 13.77 -2.35 8.17
N GLY A 58 12.96 -3.37 7.83
CA GLY A 58 12.94 -4.66 8.52
C GLY A 58 11.73 -4.90 9.43
N GLN A 59 10.59 -4.34 9.13
CA GLN A 59 9.33 -4.51 9.87
C GLN A 59 9.39 -3.96 11.31
N GLN A 60 9.88 -2.75 11.46
CA GLN A 60 9.88 -2.06 12.74
C GLN A 60 8.46 -1.69 13.15
N PHE A 61 8.17 -1.76 14.46
CA PHE A 61 6.90 -1.33 15.01
C PHE A 61 6.75 0.19 14.91
N ILE A 62 5.52 0.62 14.67
CA ILE A 62 5.10 2.00 14.60
C ILE A 62 3.88 2.21 15.53
N PRO A 63 3.47 3.43 15.84
CA PRO A 63 2.33 3.68 16.73
C PRO A 63 1.03 2.98 16.34
N SER A 64 0.82 2.69 15.06
CA SER A 64 -0.33 1.94 14.55
C SER A 64 -0.09 0.43 14.38
N SER A 65 0.98 -0.14 14.94
CA SER A 65 1.24 -1.58 14.87
C SER A 65 0.35 -2.35 15.85
N ILE A 66 -0.30 -3.42 15.38
CA ILE A 66 -1.18 -4.28 16.19
C ILE A 66 -0.45 -4.90 17.38
N ASN A 67 0.84 -5.27 17.21
CA ASN A 67 1.63 -5.88 18.27
C ASN A 67 2.00 -4.93 19.44
N VAL A 68 1.83 -3.64 19.25
CA VAL A 68 2.09 -2.60 20.28
C VAL A 68 0.78 -2.18 20.97
N ASN A 69 -0.31 -2.27 20.23
CA ASN A 69 -1.64 -1.91 20.67
C ASN A 69 -2.58 -3.10 20.45
N ASN A 70 -3.75 -3.12 21.09
CA ASN A 70 -4.79 -4.05 20.71
C ASN A 70 -5.31 -3.71 19.28
N GLU A 71 -5.95 -4.68 18.61
CA GLU A 71 -6.37 -4.52 17.22
C GLU A 71 -7.28 -3.30 17.00
N GLU A 72 -8.18 -3.06 17.92
CA GLU A 72 -9.15 -1.95 17.85
C GLU A 72 -8.46 -0.59 17.98
N THR A 73 -7.44 -0.49 18.82
CA THR A 73 -6.67 0.74 18.99
C THR A 73 -5.75 0.99 17.80
N ALA A 74 -5.10 -0.03 17.27
CA ALA A 74 -4.16 0.09 16.15
C ALA A 74 -4.86 0.48 14.85
N SER A 75 -6.04 -0.08 14.55
CA SER A 75 -6.71 0.08 13.26
C SER A 75 -7.08 1.53 12.93
N ASN A 76 -7.32 2.37 13.93
CA ASN A 76 -7.83 3.74 13.73
C ASN A 76 -6.84 4.86 14.11
N GLN A 77 -5.58 4.52 14.44
CA GLN A 77 -4.62 5.53 14.93
C GLN A 77 -4.32 6.62 13.89
N ILE A 78 -4.09 6.26 12.64
CA ILE A 78 -3.81 7.23 11.58
C ILE A 78 -5.02 8.12 11.32
N GLU A 79 -6.23 7.54 11.29
CA GLU A 79 -7.46 8.32 11.12
C GLU A 79 -7.67 9.31 12.28
N LYS A 80 -7.46 8.87 13.52
CA LYS A 80 -7.57 9.73 14.70
C LYS A 80 -6.58 10.88 14.63
N ALA A 81 -5.32 10.60 14.30
CA ALA A 81 -4.29 11.62 14.15
C ALA A 81 -4.63 12.63 13.05
N LEU A 82 -5.11 12.16 11.89
CA LEU A 82 -5.52 13.04 10.79
C LEU A 82 -6.73 13.90 11.16
N LYS A 83 -7.73 13.34 11.85
CA LYS A 83 -8.90 14.09 12.33
C LYS A 83 -8.51 15.15 13.36
N SER A 84 -7.61 14.82 14.28
CA SER A 84 -7.17 15.77 15.33
C SER A 84 -6.46 17.00 14.77
N VAL A 85 -5.76 16.86 13.64
CA VAL A 85 -5.09 17.98 12.97
C VAL A 85 -5.96 18.67 11.92
N GLY A 86 -7.24 18.31 11.80
CA GLY A 86 -8.22 19.03 10.98
C GLY A 86 -8.36 18.55 9.53
N VAL A 87 -7.93 17.34 9.18
CA VAL A 87 -8.21 16.74 7.86
C VAL A 87 -9.71 16.46 7.75
N LYS A 88 -10.38 17.09 6.79
CA LYS A 88 -11.84 16.99 6.59
C LYS A 88 -12.22 15.93 5.55
N TRP A 89 -11.42 15.77 4.48
CA TRP A 89 -11.67 14.78 3.45
C TRP A 89 -10.73 13.59 3.63
N MET A 90 -11.27 12.46 3.99
CA MET A 90 -10.50 11.25 4.25
C MET A 90 -11.31 10.00 3.90
N LYS A 91 -10.68 9.03 3.28
CA LYS A 91 -11.26 7.71 2.98
C LYS A 91 -10.25 6.61 3.24
N THR A 92 -10.72 5.52 3.86
CA THR A 92 -9.94 4.29 4.04
C THR A 92 -10.42 3.26 3.02
N VAL A 93 -9.50 2.69 2.26
CA VAL A 93 -9.78 1.74 1.18
C VAL A 93 -8.83 0.56 1.31
N ARG A 94 -9.35 -0.65 1.14
CA ARG A 94 -8.51 -1.85 1.07
C ARG A 94 -7.69 -1.84 -0.22
N THR A 95 -6.38 -2.01 -0.10
CA THR A 95 -5.41 -1.93 -1.21
C THR A 95 -5.71 -2.92 -2.34
N TYR A 96 -6.23 -4.10 -2.01
CA TYR A 96 -6.54 -5.14 -3.00
C TYR A 96 -7.86 -4.92 -3.77
N SER A 97 -8.67 -3.93 -3.39
CA SER A 97 -9.88 -3.55 -4.11
C SER A 97 -9.56 -2.45 -5.13
N VAL A 98 -9.00 -2.86 -6.28
CA VAL A 98 -8.46 -1.93 -7.30
C VAL A 98 -9.54 -1.00 -7.86
N ASP A 99 -10.73 -1.51 -8.12
CA ASP A 99 -11.88 -0.75 -8.61
C ASP A 99 -12.32 0.33 -7.61
N VAL A 100 -12.41 -0.01 -6.33
CA VAL A 100 -12.76 0.93 -5.25
C VAL A 100 -11.66 1.98 -5.09
N MET A 101 -10.40 1.58 -5.13
CA MET A 101 -9.26 2.51 -5.07
C MET A 101 -9.28 3.49 -6.24
N LEU A 102 -9.51 3.00 -7.46
CA LEU A 102 -9.57 3.83 -8.66
C LEU A 102 -10.74 4.83 -8.59
N LYS A 103 -11.92 4.38 -8.13
CA LYS A 103 -13.09 5.23 -7.91
C LYS A 103 -12.80 6.32 -6.87
N THR A 104 -12.19 5.94 -5.75
CA THR A 104 -11.83 6.87 -4.66
C THR A 104 -10.80 7.90 -5.12
N LEU A 105 -9.79 7.47 -5.88
CA LEU A 105 -8.78 8.37 -6.43
C LEU A 105 -9.41 9.37 -7.43
N ARG A 106 -10.28 8.90 -8.33
CA ARG A 106 -11.01 9.77 -9.26
C ARG A 106 -11.89 10.79 -8.53
N GLU A 107 -12.53 10.37 -7.44
CA GLU A 107 -13.31 11.28 -6.58
C GLU A 107 -12.42 12.33 -5.93
N ALA A 108 -11.27 11.93 -5.34
CA ALA A 108 -10.32 12.86 -4.75
C ALA A 108 -9.77 13.88 -5.79
N MET A 109 -9.60 13.44 -7.04
CA MET A 109 -9.16 14.32 -8.14
C MET A 109 -10.23 15.32 -8.56
N LYS A 110 -11.51 14.92 -8.54
CA LYS A 110 -12.63 15.70 -9.12
C LYS A 110 -13.40 16.51 -8.09
N THR A 111 -13.27 16.23 -6.79
CA THR A 111 -14.02 16.92 -5.74
C THR A 111 -13.76 18.44 -5.75
N ASN A 112 -14.80 19.23 -5.50
CA ASN A 112 -14.71 20.69 -5.34
C ASN A 112 -14.16 21.10 -3.96
N TYR A 113 -13.89 20.13 -3.05
CA TYR A 113 -13.28 20.44 -1.78
C TYR A 113 -11.87 20.98 -1.98
N ASP A 114 -11.63 22.20 -1.54
CA ASP A 114 -10.31 22.86 -1.55
C ASP A 114 -9.60 22.62 -0.21
N GLY A 115 -8.60 21.77 -0.21
CA GLY A 115 -7.86 21.34 0.97
C GLY A 115 -7.23 19.98 0.78
N LEU A 116 -6.51 19.50 1.79
CA LEU A 116 -5.87 18.20 1.78
C LEU A 116 -6.89 17.06 1.77
N LYS A 117 -6.79 16.16 0.78
CA LYS A 117 -7.52 14.89 0.71
C LYS A 117 -6.58 13.77 1.10
N VAL A 118 -7.02 12.89 1.99
CA VAL A 118 -6.21 11.74 2.41
C VAL A 118 -6.92 10.44 2.05
N ILE A 119 -6.20 9.56 1.38
CA ILE A 119 -6.63 8.18 1.12
C ILE A 119 -5.73 7.27 1.94
N ILE A 120 -6.30 6.52 2.87
CA ILE A 120 -5.60 5.49 3.61
C ILE A 120 -5.78 4.18 2.84
N ALA A 121 -4.71 3.73 2.21
CA ALA A 121 -4.65 2.47 1.49
C ALA A 121 -4.26 1.35 2.47
N ASP A 122 -5.27 0.69 3.02
CA ASP A 122 -5.09 -0.34 4.04
C ASP A 122 -4.81 -1.71 3.42
N GLY A 123 -3.73 -2.35 3.84
CA GLY A 123 -3.35 -3.67 3.36
C GLY A 123 -2.25 -4.30 4.17
N GLU A 124 -2.41 -5.58 4.51
CA GLU A 124 -1.42 -6.32 5.29
C GLU A 124 -0.05 -6.34 4.59
N CYS A 125 1.01 -6.14 5.34
CA CYS A 125 2.38 -6.35 4.84
C CYS A 125 2.59 -7.81 4.41
N MET A 126 2.85 -8.04 3.10
CA MET A 126 3.00 -9.39 2.56
C MET A 126 4.16 -10.16 3.16
N LEU A 127 5.24 -9.48 3.53
CA LEU A 127 6.38 -10.10 4.21
C LEU A 127 5.99 -10.58 5.62
N ALA A 128 5.25 -9.77 6.38
CA ALA A 128 4.73 -10.15 7.70
C ALA A 128 3.78 -11.34 7.58
N ARG A 129 2.87 -11.29 6.61
CA ARG A 129 1.94 -12.39 6.31
C ARG A 129 2.69 -13.67 5.98
N GLN A 130 3.67 -13.63 5.09
CA GLN A 130 4.45 -14.81 4.71
C GLN A 130 5.21 -15.40 5.90
N ARG A 131 5.84 -14.57 6.74
CA ARG A 131 6.54 -15.03 7.95
C ARG A 131 5.58 -15.71 8.92
N ARG A 132 4.39 -15.14 9.13
CA ARG A 132 3.35 -15.72 9.98
C ARG A 132 2.87 -17.06 9.44
N ILE A 133 2.51 -17.13 8.15
CA ILE A 133 2.06 -18.36 7.48
C ILE A 133 3.14 -19.44 7.54
N LYS A 134 4.39 -19.09 7.25
CA LYS A 134 5.52 -20.05 7.31
C LYS A 134 5.67 -20.64 8.72
N LYS A 135 5.58 -19.81 9.77
CA LYS A 135 5.66 -20.27 11.17
C LYS A 135 4.47 -21.17 11.54
N THR A 136 3.25 -20.80 11.15
CA THR A 136 2.04 -21.60 11.38
C THR A 136 2.11 -22.95 10.66
N ASN A 137 2.54 -22.95 9.40
CA ASN A 137 2.67 -24.18 8.61
C ASN A 137 3.75 -25.11 9.18
N ALA A 138 4.88 -24.56 9.63
CA ALA A 138 5.92 -25.35 10.28
C ALA A 138 5.41 -26.03 11.55
N LYS A 139 4.62 -25.33 12.38
CA LYS A 139 3.99 -25.90 13.56
C LYS A 139 3.03 -27.03 13.20
N ARG A 140 2.13 -26.83 12.22
CA ARG A 140 1.19 -27.86 11.75
C ARG A 140 1.90 -29.11 11.23
N LEU A 141 2.98 -28.94 10.46
CA LEU A 141 3.79 -30.06 9.96
C LEU A 141 4.43 -30.83 11.11
N ALA A 142 4.95 -30.16 12.13
CA ALA A 142 5.50 -30.80 13.33
C ALA A 142 4.44 -31.60 14.11
N GLU A 143 3.18 -31.18 14.06
CA GLU A 143 2.02 -31.88 14.64
C GLU A 143 1.47 -33.01 13.73
N GLY A 144 2.15 -33.34 12.62
CA GLY A 144 1.72 -34.37 11.67
C GLY A 144 0.55 -33.99 10.78
N GLN A 145 0.15 -32.71 10.75
CA GLN A 145 -0.95 -32.24 9.91
C GLN A 145 -0.47 -32.00 8.48
N LYS A 146 -1.31 -32.35 7.50
CA LYS A 146 -1.06 -31.98 6.09
C LYS A 146 -1.28 -30.50 5.87
N VAL A 147 -0.31 -29.83 5.23
CA VAL A 147 -0.41 -28.42 4.85
C VAL A 147 -0.49 -28.32 3.35
N ALA A 148 -1.63 -27.88 2.82
CA ALA A 148 -1.80 -27.57 1.41
C ALA A 148 -1.26 -26.17 1.13
N ILE A 149 -0.18 -26.08 0.34
CA ILE A 149 0.37 -24.80 -0.14
C ILE A 149 -0.05 -24.64 -1.59
N PRO A 150 -0.93 -23.67 -1.91
CA PRO A 150 -1.30 -23.41 -3.31
C PRO A 150 -0.04 -23.00 -4.09
N ARG A 151 0.13 -23.57 -5.25
CA ARG A 151 1.18 -23.21 -6.20
C ARG A 151 0.53 -22.73 -7.47
N PHE A 152 1.11 -21.71 -8.05
CA PHE A 152 0.72 -21.23 -9.37
C PHE A 152 1.61 -21.91 -10.41
N GLY A 153 1.04 -22.25 -11.53
CA GLY A 153 1.73 -22.83 -12.67
C GLY A 153 1.18 -22.25 -13.97
N VAL A 154 1.83 -22.57 -15.05
CA VAL A 154 1.38 -22.25 -16.40
C VAL A 154 0.70 -23.49 -16.98
N ASP A 155 -0.49 -23.29 -17.54
CA ASP A 155 -1.17 -24.33 -18.30
C ASP A 155 -0.53 -24.40 -19.70
N GLU A 156 0.15 -25.52 -19.99
CA GLU A 156 0.92 -25.67 -21.23
C GLU A 156 0.01 -25.78 -22.46
N GLU A 157 -1.28 -26.18 -22.30
CA GLU A 157 -2.25 -26.28 -23.39
C GLU A 157 -2.80 -24.90 -23.80
N ILE A 158 -2.85 -23.97 -22.84
CA ILE A 158 -3.36 -22.60 -23.08
C ILE A 158 -2.23 -21.62 -23.37
N CYS A 159 -1.01 -21.92 -22.93
CA CYS A 159 0.13 -21.03 -23.08
C CYS A 159 0.53 -20.87 -24.55
N THR A 160 0.49 -19.64 -25.06
CA THR A 160 0.86 -19.30 -26.44
C THR A 160 2.39 -19.30 -26.68
N GLY A 161 3.20 -19.35 -25.62
CA GLY A 161 4.66 -19.35 -25.70
C GLY A 161 5.29 -18.02 -26.13
N ASP A 162 4.51 -16.96 -26.29
CA ASP A 162 4.98 -15.64 -26.74
C ASP A 162 5.72 -14.82 -25.64
N HIS A 163 5.75 -15.35 -24.43
CA HIS A 163 6.37 -14.75 -23.25
C HIS A 163 5.84 -13.35 -22.86
N SER A 164 4.65 -12.96 -23.30
CA SER A 164 4.03 -11.67 -22.96
C SER A 164 3.92 -11.46 -21.45
N CYS A 165 3.63 -12.52 -20.68
CA CYS A 165 3.58 -12.48 -19.22
C CYS A 165 4.92 -12.06 -18.58
N ILE A 166 6.06 -12.36 -19.21
CA ILE A 166 7.40 -11.95 -18.75
C ILE A 166 7.75 -10.58 -19.30
N ARG A 167 7.58 -10.39 -20.61
CA ARG A 167 8.00 -9.17 -21.32
C ARG A 167 7.21 -7.93 -20.89
N LEU A 168 5.90 -8.06 -20.68
CA LEU A 168 5.02 -6.93 -20.35
C LEU A 168 4.90 -6.70 -18.84
N SER A 169 4.83 -7.77 -18.03
CA SER A 169 4.67 -7.64 -16.59
C SER A 169 6.00 -7.56 -15.82
N GLY A 170 7.10 -8.02 -16.43
CA GLY A 170 8.39 -8.10 -15.74
C GLY A 170 8.36 -9.02 -14.51
N CYS A 171 7.46 -10.01 -14.47
CA CYS A 171 7.26 -10.87 -13.30
C CYS A 171 8.50 -11.69 -12.99
N PRO A 172 9.17 -11.48 -11.84
CA PRO A 172 10.39 -12.22 -11.50
C PRO A 172 10.14 -13.68 -11.12
N SER A 173 8.87 -14.07 -10.93
CA SER A 173 8.46 -15.43 -10.57
C SER A 173 8.26 -16.32 -11.79
N LEU A 174 8.23 -15.76 -12.98
CA LEU A 174 8.08 -16.48 -14.22
C LEU A 174 9.45 -16.56 -14.93
N THR A 175 9.83 -17.73 -15.37
CA THR A 175 11.06 -17.99 -16.11
C THR A 175 10.75 -18.81 -17.33
N ILE A 176 11.57 -18.67 -18.38
CA ILE A 176 11.46 -19.49 -19.57
C ILE A 176 12.03 -20.88 -19.23
N LYS A 177 11.23 -21.91 -19.40
CA LYS A 177 11.65 -23.30 -19.21
C LYS A 177 12.63 -23.67 -20.34
N PRO A 178 13.82 -24.16 -20.01
CA PRO A 178 14.72 -24.69 -21.06
C PRO A 178 14.02 -25.78 -21.84
N THR A 179 13.99 -25.63 -23.16
CA THR A 179 13.41 -26.60 -24.06
C THR A 179 14.33 -26.79 -25.25
N SER A 180 14.32 -27.99 -25.86
CA SER A 180 15.00 -28.28 -27.11
C SER A 180 14.27 -27.67 -28.32
N ASP A 181 13.03 -27.22 -28.14
CA ASP A 181 12.25 -26.56 -29.18
C ASP A 181 12.57 -25.06 -29.19
N PRO A 182 13.21 -24.54 -30.25
CA PRO A 182 13.56 -23.13 -30.35
C PRO A 182 12.35 -22.19 -30.51
N LEU A 183 11.15 -22.74 -30.72
CA LEU A 183 9.90 -21.97 -30.88
C LEU A 183 9.04 -21.95 -29.63
N ARG A 184 9.47 -22.60 -28.55
CA ARG A 184 8.75 -22.65 -27.27
C ARG A 184 9.52 -22.07 -26.12
#